data_397f43c8d2dda21d70a9164abe8b158c
#
_entry.id   397f43c8d2dda21d70a9164abe8b158c
#
_cell.length_a   1.000
_cell.length_b   1.000
_cell.length_c   1.000
_cell.angle_alpha   90.00
_cell.angle_beta   90.00
_cell.angle_gamma   90.00
#
_symmetry.space_group_name_H-M   'P 1'
#
loop_
_entity.id
_entity.type
_entity.pdbx_description
1 polymer ?
#
loop_
_entity_poly.entity_id
_entity_poly.type
_entity_poly.pdbx_seq_one_letter_code
_entity_poly.pdbx_strand_id
1 'polypeptide(L)'
;MEAKKEEQPVARWCRQSGFSVIEFMILVALLCIVAAIGVPNFIEMQYRAQRAEVPANLEGIQLAAFAYRAANGEVVPEVVPRPDATPDNRARPWKLGSKFDELGWQPEGDVRGSYMLEATPRGTFLVKGICDVDANGSQAMYTANSDDGVRSLTDPEVY
;
A
#
# COMPACT_ATOMS: atom_id res chain seq x y z
N MET A 1 84.63 10.71 15.01
CA MET A 1 83.83 11.42 14.02
C MET A 1 83.00 10.37 13.30
N GLU A 2 81.81 9.97 13.91
CA GLU A 2 80.95 8.88 13.45
C GLU A 2 79.93 9.46 12.49
N ALA A 3 79.94 8.94 11.27
CA ALA A 3 78.97 9.32 10.25
C ALA A 3 77.59 8.65 10.50
N LYS A 4 76.62 9.44 10.86
CA LYS A 4 75.24 9.04 11.07
C LYS A 4 74.64 8.64 9.69
N LYS A 5 74.39 7.33 9.57
CA LYS A 5 73.72 6.75 8.39
C LYS A 5 72.25 7.13 8.43
N GLU A 6 71.80 8.02 7.57
CA GLU A 6 70.40 8.35 7.37
C GLU A 6 69.70 7.16 6.70
N GLU A 7 68.77 6.50 7.43
CA GLU A 7 67.87 5.52 6.87
C GLU A 7 66.76 6.26 6.08
N GLN A 8 66.77 6.09 4.79
CA GLN A 8 65.69 6.60 3.94
C GLN A 8 64.42 5.81 4.16
N PRO A 9 63.26 6.45 4.32
CA PRO A 9 62.00 5.75 4.47
C PRO A 9 61.63 5.04 3.15
N VAL A 10 61.56 3.70 3.17
CA VAL A 10 61.02 2.88 2.09
C VAL A 10 59.58 3.27 1.85
N ALA A 11 59.30 3.98 0.76
CA ALA A 11 57.94 4.25 0.31
C ALA A 11 57.21 2.91 0.08
N ARG A 12 56.28 2.61 0.97
CA ARG A 12 55.34 1.51 0.77
C ARG A 12 54.44 1.89 -0.42
N TRP A 13 54.75 1.34 -1.57
CA TRP A 13 53.90 1.39 -2.73
C TRP A 13 52.63 0.60 -2.38
N CYS A 14 51.52 1.30 -2.08
CA CYS A 14 50.22 0.70 -2.04
C CYS A 14 49.95 0.09 -3.42
N ARG A 15 50.03 -1.23 -3.53
CA ARG A 15 49.59 -1.95 -4.73
C ARG A 15 48.12 -1.62 -4.92
N GLN A 16 47.80 -0.72 -5.82
CA GLN A 16 46.46 -0.54 -6.34
C GLN A 16 46.19 -1.77 -7.23
N SER A 17 45.60 -2.81 -6.66
CA SER A 17 45.06 -3.95 -7.42
C SER A 17 43.81 -3.47 -8.14
N GLY A 18 43.90 -3.27 -9.45
CA GLY A 18 42.73 -3.01 -10.28
C GLY A 18 41.80 -4.21 -10.27
N PHE A 19 40.51 -3.95 -10.41
CA PHE A 19 39.44 -4.98 -10.48
C PHE A 19 39.59 -5.75 -11.81
N SER A 20 39.63 -7.08 -11.74
CA SER A 20 39.74 -7.92 -12.93
C SER A 20 38.39 -7.99 -13.67
N VAL A 21 38.42 -8.04 -15.01
CA VAL A 21 37.19 -8.22 -15.82
C VAL A 21 36.39 -9.45 -15.41
N ILE A 22 37.09 -10.56 -15.10
CA ILE A 22 36.44 -11.78 -14.65
C ILE A 22 35.75 -11.61 -13.28
N GLU A 23 36.36 -10.87 -12.39
CA GLU A 23 35.81 -10.56 -11.07
C GLU A 23 34.54 -9.71 -11.18
N PHE A 24 34.56 -8.73 -12.11
CA PHE A 24 33.37 -7.95 -12.45
C PHE A 24 32.25 -8.82 -13.03
N MET A 25 32.55 -9.77 -13.93
CA MET A 25 31.58 -10.69 -14.48
C MET A 25 30.92 -11.56 -13.41
N ILE A 26 31.71 -12.07 -12.46
CA ILE A 26 31.19 -12.85 -11.33
C ILE A 26 30.28 -11.99 -10.45
N LEU A 27 30.69 -10.76 -10.16
CA LEU A 27 29.87 -9.83 -9.36
C LEU A 27 28.52 -9.57 -10.03
N VAL A 28 28.51 -9.26 -11.33
CA VAL A 28 27.27 -9.03 -12.09
C VAL A 28 26.39 -10.29 -12.09
N ALA A 29 26.97 -11.48 -12.29
CA ALA A 29 26.22 -12.74 -12.25
C ALA A 29 25.54 -12.95 -10.88
N LEU A 30 26.24 -12.70 -9.78
CA LEU A 30 25.67 -12.80 -8.44
C LEU A 30 24.55 -11.75 -8.20
N LEU A 31 24.75 -10.52 -8.67
CA LEU A 31 23.71 -9.49 -8.57
C LEU A 31 22.45 -9.85 -9.37
N CYS A 32 22.60 -10.47 -10.55
CA CYS A 32 21.46 -10.95 -11.34
C CYS A 32 20.65 -12.03 -10.60
N ILE A 33 21.33 -12.95 -9.92
CA ILE A 33 20.65 -14.00 -9.11
C ILE A 33 19.86 -13.36 -7.96
N VAL A 34 20.47 -12.43 -7.23
CA VAL A 34 19.81 -11.74 -6.12
C VAL A 34 18.62 -10.91 -6.62
N ALA A 35 18.78 -10.21 -7.75
CA ALA A 35 17.71 -9.41 -8.34
C ALA A 35 16.53 -10.28 -8.83
N ALA A 36 16.80 -11.46 -9.39
CA ALA A 36 15.78 -12.38 -9.87
C ALA A 36 14.81 -12.83 -8.76
N ILE A 37 15.26 -12.91 -7.52
CA ILE A 37 14.44 -13.27 -6.36
C ILE A 37 13.89 -12.01 -5.68
N GLY A 38 14.68 -10.95 -5.58
CA GLY A 38 14.34 -9.75 -4.82
C GLY A 38 13.28 -8.89 -5.48
N VAL A 39 13.33 -8.73 -6.81
CA VAL A 39 12.41 -7.84 -7.54
C VAL A 39 10.95 -8.32 -7.47
N PRO A 40 10.60 -9.59 -7.77
CA PRO A 40 9.21 -10.02 -7.69
C PRO A 40 8.65 -9.91 -6.27
N ASN A 41 9.41 -10.30 -5.26
CA ASN A 41 8.99 -10.19 -3.86
C ASN A 41 8.75 -8.73 -3.42
N PHE A 42 9.56 -7.79 -3.93
CA PHE A 42 9.37 -6.36 -3.67
C PHE A 42 8.08 -5.82 -4.29
N ILE A 43 7.75 -6.24 -5.52
CA ILE A 43 6.51 -5.85 -6.21
C ILE A 43 5.28 -6.34 -5.44
N GLU A 44 5.28 -7.60 -5.00
CA GLU A 44 4.18 -8.13 -4.18
C GLU A 44 4.02 -7.36 -2.86
N MET A 45 5.12 -6.99 -2.21
CA MET A 45 5.09 -6.19 -0.99
C MET A 45 4.48 -4.80 -1.25
N GLN A 46 4.76 -4.18 -2.41
CA GLN A 46 4.13 -2.93 -2.80
C GLN A 46 2.61 -3.09 -3.00
N TYR A 47 2.16 -4.14 -3.67
CA TYR A 47 0.73 -4.40 -3.84
C TYR A 47 0.02 -4.60 -2.50
N ARG A 48 0.62 -5.36 -1.59
CA ARG A 48 0.09 -5.54 -0.22
C ARG A 48 -0.02 -4.21 0.53
N ALA A 49 0.99 -3.36 0.42
CA ALA A 49 0.98 -2.04 1.05
C ALA A 49 -0.12 -1.13 0.46
N GLN A 50 -0.29 -1.12 -0.85
CA GLN A 50 -1.33 -0.33 -1.52
C GLN A 50 -2.75 -0.86 -1.20
N ARG A 51 -2.92 -2.18 -1.16
CA ARG A 51 -4.18 -2.81 -0.78
C ARG A 51 -4.60 -2.48 0.66
N ALA A 52 -3.63 -2.30 1.58
CA ALA A 52 -3.89 -1.99 2.98
C ALA A 52 -4.63 -0.65 3.20
N GLU A 53 -4.66 0.23 2.20
CA GLU A 53 -5.47 1.45 2.21
C GLU A 53 -6.96 1.14 2.40
N VAL A 54 -7.47 0.09 1.73
CA VAL A 54 -8.91 -0.19 1.70
C VAL A 54 -9.46 -0.57 3.07
N PRO A 55 -8.90 -1.54 3.81
CA PRO A 55 -9.40 -1.84 5.15
C PRO A 55 -9.27 -0.65 6.11
N ALA A 56 -8.21 0.15 6.02
CA ALA A 56 -8.05 1.33 6.87
C ALA A 56 -9.15 2.38 6.61
N ASN A 57 -9.48 2.64 5.34
CA ASN A 57 -10.57 3.53 4.98
C ASN A 57 -11.94 2.97 5.39
N LEU A 58 -12.15 1.65 5.29
CA LEU A 58 -13.40 1.03 5.75
C LEU A 58 -13.60 1.20 7.25
N GLU A 59 -12.56 1.05 8.06
CA GLU A 59 -12.63 1.31 9.51
C GLU A 59 -13.03 2.77 9.79
N GLY A 60 -12.45 3.72 9.04
CA GLY A 60 -12.81 5.13 9.14
C GLY A 60 -14.27 5.40 8.78
N ILE A 61 -14.77 4.81 7.69
CA ILE A 61 -16.18 4.94 7.27
C ILE A 61 -17.10 4.29 8.31
N GLN A 62 -16.75 3.10 8.80
CA GLN A 62 -17.51 2.41 9.83
C GLN A 62 -17.64 3.27 11.10
N LEU A 63 -16.54 3.86 11.56
CA LEU A 63 -16.54 4.75 12.72
C LEU A 63 -17.40 5.99 12.50
N ALA A 64 -17.30 6.61 11.33
CA ALA A 64 -18.12 7.77 10.96
C ALA A 64 -19.62 7.40 10.89
N ALA A 65 -19.96 6.23 10.38
CA ALA A 65 -21.33 5.72 10.34
C ALA A 65 -21.90 5.49 11.75
N PHE A 66 -21.11 4.98 12.68
CA PHE A 66 -21.50 4.88 14.10
C PHE A 66 -21.71 6.25 14.74
N ALA A 67 -20.80 7.19 14.49
CA ALA A 67 -20.91 8.55 15.02
C ALA A 67 -22.16 9.27 14.48
N TYR A 68 -22.42 9.16 13.18
CA TYR A 68 -23.62 9.70 12.54
C TYR A 68 -24.90 9.15 13.17
N ARG A 69 -24.99 7.82 13.32
CA ARG A 69 -26.13 7.16 13.95
C ARG A 69 -26.34 7.59 15.40
N ALA A 70 -25.27 7.72 16.15
CA ALA A 70 -25.34 8.16 17.54
C ALA A 70 -25.81 9.62 17.67
N ALA A 71 -25.45 10.49 16.74
CA ALA A 71 -25.80 11.89 16.75
C ALA A 71 -27.23 12.16 16.24
N ASN A 72 -27.66 11.45 15.19
CA ASN A 72 -28.92 11.74 14.48
C ASN A 72 -30.05 10.75 14.83
N GLY A 73 -29.75 9.61 15.45
CA GLY A 73 -30.75 8.57 15.77
C GLY A 73 -31.34 7.88 14.53
N GLU A 74 -30.82 8.19 13.35
CA GLU A 74 -31.35 7.74 12.06
C GLU A 74 -30.42 6.71 11.43
N VAL A 75 -30.99 5.97 10.44
CA VAL A 75 -30.22 5.09 9.57
C VAL A 75 -29.26 5.91 8.72
N VAL A 76 -28.03 5.46 8.63
CA VAL A 76 -27.00 6.09 7.81
C VAL A 76 -27.46 6.17 6.36
N PRO A 77 -27.27 7.30 5.65
CA PRO A 77 -27.67 7.42 4.28
C PRO A 77 -26.91 6.41 3.39
N GLU A 78 -27.62 5.78 2.47
CA GLU A 78 -26.99 4.92 1.49
C GLU A 78 -26.07 5.71 0.57
N VAL A 79 -24.84 5.23 0.41
CA VAL A 79 -23.82 5.87 -0.41
C VAL A 79 -23.45 4.94 -1.55
N VAL A 80 -23.70 5.40 -2.79
CA VAL A 80 -23.26 4.72 -4.02
C VAL A 80 -21.73 4.64 -4.09
N PRO A 81 -21.17 3.68 -4.83
CA PRO A 81 -19.72 3.51 -4.94
C PRO A 81 -18.98 4.81 -5.30
N ARG A 82 -17.95 5.12 -4.54
CA ARG A 82 -17.08 6.27 -4.78
C ARG A 82 -15.60 5.89 -4.61
N PRO A 83 -14.72 6.26 -5.53
CA PRO A 83 -15.02 6.77 -6.89
C PRO A 83 -15.91 5.81 -7.70
N ASP A 84 -16.72 6.34 -8.58
CA ASP A 84 -17.68 5.60 -9.43
C ASP A 84 -17.01 4.81 -10.58
N ALA A 85 -15.74 5.03 -10.80
CA ALA A 85 -14.97 4.30 -11.79
C ALA A 85 -14.48 2.95 -11.21
N THR A 86 -14.39 1.94 -12.07
CA THR A 86 -13.80 0.65 -11.73
C THR A 86 -12.41 0.85 -11.11
N PRO A 87 -12.10 0.24 -9.96
CA PRO A 87 -10.77 0.30 -9.40
C PRO A 87 -9.73 -0.23 -10.39
N ASP A 88 -8.58 0.40 -10.41
CA ASP A 88 -7.39 0.00 -11.14
C ASP A 88 -6.15 0.33 -10.29
N ASN A 89 -4.96 0.13 -10.84
CA ASN A 89 -3.71 0.41 -10.13
C ASN A 89 -3.41 1.91 -9.91
N ARG A 90 -4.30 2.82 -10.35
CA ARG A 90 -4.09 4.26 -10.27
C ARG A 90 -4.83 4.85 -9.08
N ALA A 91 -4.13 5.66 -8.31
CA ALA A 91 -4.78 6.50 -7.32
C ALA A 91 -5.66 7.56 -8.00
N ARG A 92 -6.83 7.80 -7.45
CA ARG A 92 -7.82 8.75 -7.98
C ARG A 92 -8.16 9.79 -6.94
N PRO A 93 -8.28 11.06 -7.36
CA PRO A 93 -8.64 12.12 -6.44
C PRO A 93 -10.05 11.89 -5.88
N TRP A 94 -10.17 12.07 -4.57
CA TRP A 94 -11.48 12.07 -3.91
C TRP A 94 -12.24 13.33 -4.27
N LYS A 95 -13.49 13.18 -4.68
CA LYS A 95 -14.36 14.31 -5.01
C LYS A 95 -15.30 14.57 -3.87
N LEU A 96 -15.25 15.78 -3.33
CA LEU A 96 -16.21 16.29 -2.36
C LEU A 96 -17.62 16.40 -2.95
N GLY A 97 -18.65 16.50 -2.13
CA GLY A 97 -20.05 16.59 -2.52
C GLY A 97 -20.72 15.21 -2.61
N SER A 98 -20.15 14.20 -1.98
CA SER A 98 -20.75 12.88 -1.82
C SER A 98 -21.49 12.78 -0.48
N LYS A 99 -22.35 11.78 -0.35
CA LYS A 99 -22.99 11.47 0.94
C LYS A 99 -22.01 11.04 2.03
N PHE A 100 -20.76 10.71 1.69
CA PHE A 100 -19.71 10.51 2.68
C PHE A 100 -19.37 11.79 3.44
N ASP A 101 -19.54 12.95 2.81
CA ASP A 101 -19.36 14.24 3.49
C ASP A 101 -20.44 14.47 4.56
N GLU A 102 -21.68 13.97 4.33
CA GLU A 102 -22.75 14.00 5.34
C GLU A 102 -22.41 13.13 6.55
N LEU A 103 -21.65 12.05 6.35
CA LEU A 103 -21.11 11.22 7.44
C LEU A 103 -19.96 11.89 8.17
N GLY A 104 -19.39 12.97 7.62
CA GLY A 104 -18.19 13.61 8.15
C GLY A 104 -16.91 12.82 7.90
N TRP A 105 -16.89 11.95 6.86
CA TRP A 105 -15.72 11.17 6.50
C TRP A 105 -15.19 11.52 5.10
N GLN A 106 -13.88 11.61 5.02
CA GLN A 106 -13.13 11.72 3.76
C GLN A 106 -11.79 11.03 3.91
N PRO A 107 -11.23 10.44 2.84
CA PRO A 107 -9.91 9.85 2.87
C PRO A 107 -8.80 10.91 2.91
N GLU A 108 -7.63 10.53 3.36
CA GLU A 108 -6.43 11.36 3.28
C GLU A 108 -5.81 11.29 1.88
N GLY A 109 -6.28 12.15 0.96
CA GLY A 109 -5.74 12.27 -0.39
C GLY A 109 -6.39 11.35 -1.42
N ASP A 110 -5.60 10.93 -2.42
CA ASP A 110 -6.07 10.09 -3.52
C ASP A 110 -6.29 8.65 -3.06
N VAL A 111 -7.31 7.99 -3.61
CA VAL A 111 -7.69 6.61 -3.25
C VAL A 111 -7.53 5.63 -4.42
N ARG A 112 -7.18 4.39 -4.09
CA ARG A 112 -7.10 3.27 -5.04
C ARG A 112 -8.31 2.34 -4.95
N GLY A 113 -9.04 2.40 -3.86
CA GLY A 113 -10.28 1.65 -3.67
C GLY A 113 -11.52 2.43 -4.08
N SER A 114 -12.63 1.72 -4.28
CA SER A 114 -13.97 2.29 -4.38
C SER A 114 -14.76 1.83 -3.17
N TYR A 115 -15.44 2.76 -2.52
CA TYR A 115 -16.15 2.56 -1.26
C TYR A 115 -17.64 2.79 -1.44
N MET A 116 -18.45 1.98 -0.78
CA MET A 116 -19.90 2.13 -0.74
C MET A 116 -20.43 1.84 0.66
N LEU A 117 -21.58 2.40 0.98
CA LEU A 117 -22.29 2.16 2.22
C LEU A 117 -23.75 1.85 1.89
N GLU A 118 -24.22 0.70 2.33
CA GLU A 118 -25.59 0.23 2.18
C GLU A 118 -26.28 0.26 3.53
N ALA A 119 -27.47 0.88 3.60
CA ALA A 119 -28.33 0.77 4.76
C ALA A 119 -29.12 -0.52 4.70
N THR A 120 -29.20 -1.25 5.82
CA THR A 120 -29.98 -2.49 5.92
C THR A 120 -31.34 -2.24 6.55
N PRO A 121 -32.39 -3.00 6.17
CA PRO A 121 -33.75 -2.80 6.70
C PRO A 121 -33.89 -2.90 8.23
N ARG A 122 -32.88 -3.48 8.90
CA ARG A 122 -32.85 -3.64 10.36
C ARG A 122 -32.24 -2.45 11.09
N GLY A 123 -31.96 -1.34 10.39
CA GLY A 123 -31.29 -0.18 10.96
C GLY A 123 -29.78 -0.38 11.18
N THR A 124 -29.21 -1.44 10.60
CA THR A 124 -27.78 -1.68 10.53
C THR A 124 -27.21 -1.15 9.20
N PHE A 125 -25.91 -1.14 9.03
CA PHE A 125 -25.28 -0.73 7.79
C PHE A 125 -24.20 -1.73 7.38
N LEU A 126 -23.89 -1.73 6.10
CA LEU A 126 -22.82 -2.53 5.50
C LEU A 126 -21.92 -1.60 4.67
N VAL A 127 -20.65 -1.52 5.03
CA VAL A 127 -19.63 -0.82 4.25
C VAL A 127 -18.92 -1.84 3.39
N LYS A 128 -18.73 -1.53 2.12
CA LYS A 128 -17.96 -2.35 1.18
C LYS A 128 -16.84 -1.51 0.56
N GLY A 129 -15.69 -2.13 0.38
CA GLY A 129 -14.56 -1.55 -0.32
C GLY A 129 -13.99 -2.56 -1.30
N ILE A 130 -13.68 -2.10 -2.50
CA ILE A 130 -13.08 -2.92 -3.56
C ILE A 130 -11.85 -2.22 -4.12
N CYS A 131 -10.82 -2.99 -4.47
CA CYS A 131 -9.64 -2.50 -5.18
C CYS A 131 -9.08 -3.56 -6.12
N ASP A 132 -8.31 -3.11 -7.12
CA ASP A 132 -7.56 -3.93 -8.07
C ASP A 132 -6.24 -3.19 -8.30
N VAL A 133 -5.26 -3.42 -7.43
CA VAL A 133 -4.01 -2.63 -7.42
C VAL A 133 -2.95 -3.16 -8.38
N ASP A 134 -3.07 -4.39 -8.87
CA ASP A 134 -2.20 -4.96 -9.89
C ASP A 134 -2.81 -4.88 -11.30
N ALA A 135 -4.06 -4.41 -11.41
CA ALA A 135 -4.83 -4.24 -12.65
C ALA A 135 -4.97 -5.54 -13.46
N ASN A 136 -5.07 -6.67 -12.77
CA ASN A 136 -5.26 -7.98 -13.41
C ASN A 136 -6.75 -8.32 -13.66
N GLY A 137 -7.68 -7.46 -13.18
CA GLY A 137 -9.13 -7.64 -13.26
C GLY A 137 -9.72 -8.45 -12.10
N SER A 138 -8.90 -8.95 -11.19
CA SER A 138 -9.35 -9.63 -9.98
C SER A 138 -9.42 -8.61 -8.84
N GLN A 139 -10.61 -8.40 -8.29
CA GLN A 139 -10.82 -7.37 -7.29
C GLN A 139 -10.69 -7.93 -5.88
N ALA A 140 -9.88 -7.29 -5.05
CA ALA A 140 -9.89 -7.52 -3.62
C ALA A 140 -11.10 -6.83 -3.00
N MET A 141 -11.90 -7.58 -2.24
CA MET A 141 -13.13 -7.10 -1.61
C MET A 141 -13.06 -7.18 -0.11
N TYR A 142 -13.50 -6.11 0.53
CA TYR A 142 -13.59 -5.98 1.98
C TYR A 142 -14.98 -5.52 2.39
N THR A 143 -15.40 -5.96 3.55
CA THR A 143 -16.67 -5.53 4.16
C THR A 143 -16.49 -5.24 5.64
N ALA A 144 -17.28 -4.28 6.12
CA ALA A 144 -17.47 -4.02 7.55
C ALA A 144 -18.96 -3.76 7.79
N ASN A 145 -19.49 -4.21 8.90
CA ASN A 145 -20.88 -3.99 9.26
C ASN A 145 -21.00 -3.41 10.68
N SER A 146 -22.21 -3.15 11.13
CA SER A 146 -22.46 -2.61 12.47
C SER A 146 -22.11 -3.57 13.61
N ASP A 147 -21.91 -4.85 13.36
CA ASP A 147 -21.70 -5.86 14.40
C ASP A 147 -20.28 -6.44 14.36
N ASP A 148 -19.69 -6.46 13.16
CA ASP A 148 -18.36 -7.00 12.90
C ASP A 148 -17.43 -5.93 12.33
N GLY A 149 -16.15 -6.00 12.68
CA GLY A 149 -15.10 -5.18 12.08
C GLY A 149 -14.82 -5.52 10.61
N VAL A 150 -13.81 -4.88 10.05
CA VAL A 150 -13.41 -5.10 8.66
C VAL A 150 -12.96 -6.54 8.43
N ARG A 151 -13.53 -7.18 7.40
CA ARG A 151 -13.18 -8.53 6.95
C ARG A 151 -12.83 -8.53 5.47
N SER A 152 -11.82 -9.28 5.08
CA SER A 152 -11.55 -9.60 3.69
C SER A 152 -12.52 -10.70 3.22
N LEU A 153 -13.11 -10.52 2.06
CA LEU A 153 -13.93 -11.54 1.38
C LEU A 153 -13.13 -12.31 0.33
N THR A 154 -11.95 -11.81 -0.04
CA THR A 154 -11.07 -12.42 -1.04
C THR A 154 -9.79 -12.91 -0.39
N ASP A 155 -9.10 -13.81 -1.09
CA ASP A 155 -7.81 -14.33 -0.65
C ASP A 155 -6.75 -13.24 -0.46
N PRO A 156 -5.77 -13.46 0.43
CA PRO A 156 -4.69 -12.50 0.67
C PRO A 156 -3.82 -12.19 -0.56
N GLU A 157 -3.83 -13.05 -1.58
CA GLU A 157 -3.04 -12.92 -2.81
C GLU A 157 -3.79 -12.19 -3.94
N VAL A 158 -5.03 -11.78 -3.74
CA VAL A 158 -5.78 -10.91 -4.67
C VAL A 158 -5.50 -9.47 -4.30
N TYR A 159 -4.96 -8.72 -5.24
CA TYR A 159 -4.51 -7.33 -5.01
C TYR A 159 -5.35 -6.31 -5.75
#